data_4e7f075074fa2ca0b849b3ec24ba1be4
#
_entry.id   4e7f075074fa2ca0b849b3ec24ba1be4
#
_cell.length_a   1.000
_cell.length_b   1.000
_cell.length_c   1.000
_cell.angle_alpha   90.00
_cell.angle_beta   90.00
_cell.angle_gamma   90.00
#
_symmetry.space_group_name_H-M   'P 1'
#
loop_
_entity.id
_entity.type
_entity.pdbx_description
1 polymer ?
#
loop_
_entity_poly.entity_id
_entity_poly.type
_entity_poly.pdbx_seq_one_letter_code
_entity_poly.pdbx_strand_id
1 'polypeptide(L)'
;MVSADVLEHLVKGIVEHPDEVVVSERANRRRGDSLTVRVHPDDMGRVIGRSGRTATALRTVVKAVSGGSAIRIDFLDVTER
;
A
#
# COMPACT_ATOMS: atom_id res chain seq x y z
N MET A 1 -6.98 -9.00 6.64
CA MET A 1 -7.36 -7.66 7.18
C MET A 1 -8.10 -6.88 6.10
N VAL A 2 -9.21 -6.25 6.46
CA VAL A 2 -10.01 -5.48 5.50
C VAL A 2 -9.19 -4.35 4.86
N SER A 3 -8.34 -3.69 5.65
CA SER A 3 -7.48 -2.60 5.16
C SER A 3 -6.51 -3.08 4.07
N ALA A 4 -5.95 -4.28 4.23
CA ALA A 4 -5.05 -4.86 3.22
C ALA A 4 -5.82 -5.15 1.93
N ASP A 5 -7.04 -5.68 2.03
CA ASP A 5 -7.86 -5.98 0.86
C ASP A 5 -8.25 -4.71 0.10
N VAL A 6 -8.61 -3.66 0.83
CA VAL A 6 -8.95 -2.37 0.22
C VAL A 6 -7.73 -1.79 -0.48
N LEU A 7 -6.58 -1.80 0.17
CA LEU A 7 -5.35 -1.27 -0.40
C LEU A 7 -4.96 -2.04 -1.66
N GLU A 8 -5.03 -3.36 -1.63
CA GLU A 8 -4.74 -4.19 -2.80
C GLU A 8 -5.67 -3.84 -3.96
N HIS A 9 -6.95 -3.73 -3.70
CA HIS A 9 -7.94 -3.38 -4.73
C HIS A 9 -7.62 -2.02 -5.36
N LEU A 10 -7.35 -1.02 -4.54
CA LEU A 10 -7.04 0.32 -5.03
C LEU A 10 -5.76 0.36 -5.86
N VAL A 11 -4.71 -0.30 -5.38
CA VAL A 11 -3.43 -0.34 -6.09
C VAL A 11 -3.58 -1.06 -7.42
N LYS A 12 -4.27 -2.19 -7.45
CA LYS A 12 -4.51 -2.92 -8.70
C LYS A 12 -5.27 -2.10 -9.73
N GLY A 13 -6.08 -1.14 -9.28
CA GLY A 13 -6.84 -0.27 -10.17
C GLY A 13 -6.04 0.83 -10.82
N ILE A 14 -4.83 1.13 -10.33
CA ILE A 14 -4.02 2.24 -10.84
C ILE A 14 -2.71 1.81 -11.51
N VAL A 15 -2.33 0.54 -11.40
CA VAL A 15 -1.08 0.05 -11.97
C VAL A 15 -1.30 -0.60 -13.34
N GLU A 16 -0.21 -0.75 -14.09
CA GLU A 16 -0.23 -1.44 -15.38
C GLU A 16 0.01 -2.94 -15.24
N HIS A 17 0.58 -3.37 -14.12
CA HIS A 17 0.92 -4.77 -13.86
C HIS A 17 0.20 -5.27 -12.60
N PRO A 18 -1.15 -5.37 -12.64
CA PRO A 18 -1.91 -5.75 -11.44
C PRO A 18 -1.57 -7.16 -10.95
N ASP A 19 -1.12 -8.05 -11.83
CA ASP A 19 -0.74 -9.41 -11.45
C ASP A 19 0.49 -9.44 -10.54
N GLU A 20 1.27 -8.38 -10.51
CA GLU A 20 2.46 -8.31 -9.69
C GLU A 20 2.26 -7.54 -8.38
N VAL A 21 1.05 -7.08 -8.12
CA VAL A 21 0.74 -6.40 -6.85
C VAL A 21 0.64 -7.44 -5.74
N VAL A 22 1.44 -7.25 -4.70
CA VAL A 22 1.39 -8.09 -3.50
C VAL A 22 1.31 -7.18 -2.29
N VAL A 23 0.28 -7.37 -1.47
CA VAL A 23 0.13 -6.65 -0.21
C VAL A 23 0.35 -7.62 0.92
N SER A 24 1.34 -7.34 1.74
CA SER A 24 1.68 -8.15 2.91
C SER A 24 1.38 -7.36 4.17
N GLU A 25 0.85 -8.01 5.19
CA GLU A 25 0.59 -7.34 6.46
C GLU A 25 1.43 -7.96 7.58
N ARG A 26 1.83 -7.11 8.50
CA ARG A 26 2.59 -7.52 9.68
C ARG A 26 1.99 -6.84 10.90
N ALA A 27 1.58 -7.63 11.87
CA ALA A 27 1.10 -7.13 13.14
C ALA A 27 2.27 -6.89 14.08
N ASN A 28 2.25 -5.77 14.79
CA ASN A 28 3.28 -5.45 15.77
C ASN A 28 2.62 -4.70 16.93
N ARG A 29 2.68 -5.28 18.13
CA ARG A 29 2.01 -4.71 19.30
C ARG A 29 2.62 -3.38 19.76
N ARG A 30 3.92 -3.19 19.54
CA ARG A 30 4.62 -1.99 19.99
C ARG A 30 4.51 -0.85 18.98
N ARG A 31 4.62 -1.18 17.69
CA ARG A 31 4.72 -0.17 16.62
C ARG A 31 3.45 -0.03 15.80
N GLY A 32 2.43 -0.82 16.12
CA GLY A 32 1.22 -0.89 15.32
C GLY A 32 1.42 -1.80 14.11
N ASP A 33 0.34 -2.01 13.37
CA ASP A 33 0.35 -2.86 12.19
C ASP A 33 1.01 -2.15 11.02
N SER A 34 1.58 -2.92 10.10
CA SER A 34 2.15 -2.38 8.88
C SER A 34 1.70 -3.18 7.67
N LEU A 35 1.60 -2.48 6.55
CA LEU A 35 1.30 -3.07 5.25
C LEU A 35 2.46 -2.75 4.31
N THR A 36 2.92 -3.76 3.58
CA THR A 36 3.93 -3.58 2.55
C THR A 36 3.28 -3.86 1.21
N VAL A 37 3.36 -2.90 0.31
CA VAL A 37 2.83 -3.03 -1.04
C VAL A 37 4.00 -3.20 -2.01
N ARG A 38 4.03 -4.34 -2.70
CA ARG A 38 5.03 -4.59 -3.73
C ARG A 38 4.36 -4.50 -5.10
N VAL A 39 4.99 -3.78 -6.00
CA VAL A 39 4.49 -3.59 -7.36
C VAL A 39 5.63 -3.77 -8.35
N HIS A 40 5.29 -3.87 -9.63
CA HIS A 40 6.28 -3.87 -10.70
C HIS A 40 7.09 -2.56 -10.64
N PRO A 41 8.42 -2.60 -10.88
CA PRO A 41 9.23 -1.38 -10.85
C PRO A 41 8.68 -0.23 -11.69
N ASP A 42 8.11 -0.53 -12.85
CA ASP A 42 7.53 0.48 -13.74
C ASP A 42 6.31 1.17 -13.13
N ASP A 43 5.67 0.53 -12.14
CA ASP A 43 4.47 1.06 -11.51
C ASP A 43 4.75 1.87 -10.24
N MET A 44 6.00 1.91 -9.78
CA MET A 44 6.33 2.67 -8.57
C MET A 44 5.91 4.14 -8.67
N GLY A 45 6.16 4.77 -9.81
CA GLY A 45 5.76 6.15 -10.03
C GLY A 45 4.26 6.37 -9.94
N ARG A 46 3.47 5.38 -10.33
CA ARG A 46 2.01 5.46 -10.26
C ARG A 46 1.49 5.39 -8.82
N VAL A 47 2.07 4.51 -8.01
CA VAL A 47 1.59 4.34 -6.62
C VAL A 47 2.11 5.43 -5.70
N ILE A 48 3.24 6.04 -6.02
CA ILE A 48 3.75 7.17 -5.25
C ILE A 48 3.06 8.46 -5.70
N GLY A 49 2.98 8.67 -7.02
CA GLY A 49 2.39 9.87 -7.61
C GLY A 49 3.30 11.09 -7.50
N ARG A 50 2.89 12.17 -8.14
CA ARG A 50 3.64 13.42 -8.10
C ARG A 50 3.71 13.94 -6.67
N SER A 51 4.92 14.18 -6.19
CA SER A 51 5.16 14.68 -4.83
C SER A 51 4.57 13.78 -3.75
N GLY A 52 4.41 12.47 -4.04
CA GLY A 52 3.87 11.51 -3.10
C GLY A 52 2.36 11.60 -2.88
N ARG A 53 1.63 12.29 -3.75
CA ARG A 53 0.19 12.53 -3.55
C ARG A 53 -0.64 11.26 -3.59
N THR A 54 -0.33 10.35 -4.51
CA THR A 54 -1.08 9.08 -4.60
C THR A 54 -0.84 8.23 -3.36
N ALA A 55 0.41 8.11 -2.92
CA ALA A 55 0.74 7.38 -1.71
C ALA A 55 0.04 7.97 -0.49
N THR A 56 0.01 9.30 -0.38
CA THR A 56 -0.68 9.99 0.72
C THR A 56 -2.18 9.70 0.67
N ALA A 57 -2.78 9.73 -0.51
CA ALA A 57 -4.21 9.44 -0.66
C ALA A 57 -4.51 8.00 -0.26
N LEU A 58 -3.68 7.04 -0.67
CA LEU A 58 -3.86 5.64 -0.29
C LEU A 58 -3.76 5.46 1.22
N ARG A 59 -2.80 6.11 1.87
CA ARG A 59 -2.67 6.07 3.33
C ARG A 59 -3.89 6.65 4.02
N THR A 60 -4.45 7.73 3.50
CA THR A 60 -5.64 8.36 4.05
C THR A 60 -6.85 7.43 3.99
N VAL A 61 -7.06 6.76 2.85
CA VAL A 61 -8.17 5.81 2.69
C VAL A 61 -8.02 4.63 3.66
N VAL A 62 -6.82 4.06 3.74
CA VAL A 62 -6.56 2.92 4.64
C VAL A 62 -6.79 3.32 6.09
N LYS A 63 -6.35 4.49 6.49
CA LYS A 63 -6.57 4.99 7.85
C LYS A 63 -8.07 5.09 8.16
N ALA A 64 -8.85 5.61 7.22
CA ALA A 64 -10.30 5.72 7.40
C ALA A 64 -10.95 4.33 7.54
N VAL A 65 -10.57 3.39 6.69
CA VAL A 65 -11.10 2.02 6.70
C VAL A 65 -10.72 1.30 7.99
N SER A 66 -9.57 1.58 8.54
CA SER A 66 -9.09 0.95 9.78
C SER A 66 -9.65 1.58 11.06
N GLY A 67 -10.57 2.52 10.93
CA GLY A 67 -11.14 3.20 12.09
C GLY A 67 -10.22 4.22 12.73
N GLY A 68 -9.27 4.75 11.96
CA GLY A 68 -8.33 5.76 12.42
C GLY A 68 -7.06 5.19 13.06
N SER A 69 -6.91 3.87 13.05
CA SER A 69 -5.70 3.22 13.59
C SER A 69 -4.47 3.64 12.80
N ALA A 70 -3.35 3.80 13.50
CA ALA A 70 -2.07 4.11 12.85
C ALA A 70 -1.54 2.84 12.19
N ILE A 71 -1.64 2.78 10.88
CA ILE A 71 -1.10 1.69 10.07
C ILE A 71 -0.01 2.26 9.18
N ARG A 72 1.18 1.69 9.29
CA ARG A 72 2.30 2.07 8.44
C ARG A 72 2.17 1.38 7.08
N ILE A 73 2.37 2.13 6.01
CA ILE A 73 2.32 1.59 4.66
C ILE A 73 3.63 1.92 3.95
N ASP A 74 4.30 0.89 3.47
CA ASP A 74 5.53 1.02 2.71
C ASP A 74 5.31 0.51 1.28
N PHE A 75 5.85 1.21 0.31
CA PHE A 75 5.76 0.84 -1.10
C PHE A 75 7.14 0.42 -1.59
N LEU A 76 7.23 -0.79 -2.15
CA LEU A 76 8.46 -1.36 -2.68
C LEU A 76 8.19 -1.93 -4.07
N ASP A 77 9.22 -2.02 -4.91
CA ASP A 77 9.06 -2.79 -6.14
C ASP A 77 9.34 -4.27 -5.85
N VAL A 78 8.92 -5.15 -6.76
CA VAL A 78 9.01 -6.59 -6.54
C VAL A 78 10.44 -7.12 -6.50
N THR A 79 11.41 -6.31 -6.91
CA THR A 79 12.84 -6.69 -6.87
C THR A 79 13.49 -6.35 -5.53
N GLU A 80 12.86 -5.54 -4.71
CA GLU A 80 13.36 -5.16 -3.39
C GLU A 80 13.00 -6.21 -2.33
N ARG A 81 13.86 -6.39 -1.36
CA ARG A 81 13.67 -7.35 -0.28
C ARG A 81 13.58 -6.68 1.08
#